data_c64b791ebf04a7ee3aa7b598c9a86e8c
#
_entry.id   c64b791ebf04a7ee3aa7b598c9a86e8c
#
_cell.length_a   1.000
_cell.length_b   1.000
_cell.length_c   1.000
_cell.angle_alpha   90.00
_cell.angle_beta   90.00
_cell.angle_gamma   90.00
#
_symmetry.space_group_name_H-M   'P 1'
#
loop_
_entity.id
_entity.type
_entity.pdbx_description
1 polymer ?
#
loop_
_entity_poly.entity_id
_entity_poly.type
_entity_poly.pdbx_seq_one_letter_code
_entity_poly.pdbx_strand_id
1 'polypeptide(L)'
;MIKKKKYKIGDNIIELGKVFHIFKVVKTKSKDGAIERVLYFKPLFGEGSSASLICSIPSKNIKLTKIRKPINIKQLKELISRFGDKSITLKTEPGSDYKEYINSNDPVDTVDLIRHLHSERKKSPDNFSSSKDHILKTSKDKLVQEFALVARTTLEKAKEKIDLALK
;
A
#
# COMPACT_ATOMS: atom_id res chain seq x y z
N MET A 1 -22.87 -3.89 15.87
CA MET A 1 -22.52 -4.82 14.77
C MET A 1 -21.75 -4.08 13.69
N ILE A 2 -20.47 -4.34 13.54
CA ILE A 2 -19.64 -3.76 12.46
C ILE A 2 -20.11 -4.42 11.16
N LYS A 3 -20.79 -3.66 10.28
CA LYS A 3 -21.17 -4.14 8.94
C LYS A 3 -19.89 -4.53 8.20
N LYS A 4 -19.67 -5.83 8.01
CA LYS A 4 -18.55 -6.36 7.20
C LYS A 4 -18.64 -5.74 5.80
N LYS A 5 -17.70 -4.85 5.47
CA LYS A 5 -17.59 -4.22 4.15
C LYS A 5 -17.44 -5.33 3.10
N LYS A 6 -18.50 -5.60 2.35
CA LYS A 6 -18.54 -6.64 1.33
C LYS A 6 -17.86 -6.09 0.07
N TYR A 7 -16.83 -6.76 -0.43
CA TYR A 7 -16.20 -6.42 -1.71
C TYR A 7 -17.12 -6.78 -2.88
N LYS A 8 -17.14 -5.94 -3.92
CA LYS A 8 -17.97 -6.10 -5.11
C LYS A 8 -17.19 -5.78 -6.40
N ILE A 9 -17.74 -6.12 -7.55
CA ILE A 9 -17.21 -5.71 -8.86
C ILE A 9 -17.16 -4.19 -8.89
N GLY A 10 -16.07 -3.64 -9.43
CA GLY A 10 -15.79 -2.20 -9.47
C GLY A 10 -15.02 -1.66 -8.26
N ASP A 11 -14.93 -2.40 -7.15
CA ASP A 11 -14.11 -1.98 -6.01
C ASP A 11 -12.62 -2.09 -6.36
N ASN A 12 -11.84 -1.14 -5.85
CA ASN A 12 -10.38 -1.24 -5.82
C ASN A 12 -9.93 -1.76 -4.45
N ILE A 13 -8.83 -2.49 -4.46
CA ILE A 13 -8.18 -3.05 -3.27
C ILE A 13 -6.68 -2.76 -3.31
N ILE A 14 -6.08 -2.69 -2.14
CA ILE A 14 -4.64 -2.49 -1.96
C ILE A 14 -4.05 -3.78 -1.37
N GLU A 15 -3.00 -4.27 -2.01
CA GLU A 15 -2.16 -5.34 -1.48
C GLU A 15 -0.70 -4.96 -1.60
N LEU A 16 -0.02 -4.81 -0.46
CA LEU A 16 1.39 -4.41 -0.37
C LEU A 16 1.75 -3.18 -1.24
N GLY A 17 0.88 -2.17 -1.22
CA GLY A 17 1.05 -0.92 -1.96
C GLY A 17 0.67 -0.97 -3.44
N LYS A 18 0.31 -2.12 -3.97
CA LYS A 18 -0.23 -2.23 -5.34
C LYS A 18 -1.74 -2.11 -5.35
N VAL A 19 -2.25 -1.39 -6.34
CA VAL A 19 -3.69 -1.20 -6.56
C VAL A 19 -4.19 -2.24 -7.54
N PHE A 20 -5.23 -2.97 -7.11
CA PHE A 20 -5.92 -3.93 -7.96
C PHE A 20 -7.39 -3.54 -8.10
N HIS A 21 -7.98 -3.89 -9.24
CA HIS A 21 -9.37 -3.69 -9.56
C HIS A 21 -10.12 -5.02 -9.60
N ILE A 22 -11.23 -5.14 -8.83
CA ILE A 22 -12.09 -6.32 -8.84
C ILE A 22 -12.99 -6.24 -10.07
N PHE A 23 -12.73 -7.09 -11.06
CA PHE A 23 -13.48 -7.10 -12.30
C PHE A 23 -14.53 -8.24 -12.40
N LYS A 24 -14.42 -9.27 -11.54
CA LYS A 24 -15.34 -10.42 -11.56
C LYS A 24 -15.54 -10.97 -10.15
N VAL A 25 -16.77 -11.39 -9.85
CA VAL A 25 -17.12 -12.10 -8.62
C VAL A 25 -17.97 -13.32 -9.00
N VAL A 26 -17.50 -14.51 -8.64
CA VAL A 26 -18.16 -15.78 -8.95
C VAL A 26 -18.61 -16.45 -7.67
N LYS A 27 -19.78 -17.08 -7.69
CA LYS A 27 -20.23 -18.00 -6.65
C LYS A 27 -19.87 -19.41 -7.10
N THR A 28 -19.06 -20.10 -6.31
CA THR A 28 -18.67 -21.50 -6.54
C THR A 28 -19.12 -22.36 -5.38
N LYS A 29 -19.28 -23.65 -5.61
CA LYS A 29 -19.44 -24.62 -4.52
C LYS A 29 -18.05 -25.00 -4.03
N SER A 30 -17.79 -24.88 -2.73
CA SER A 30 -16.57 -25.41 -2.11
C SER A 30 -16.61 -26.94 -2.07
N LYS A 31 -15.47 -27.57 -1.74
CA LYS A 31 -15.40 -29.04 -1.59
C LYS A 31 -16.43 -29.59 -0.60
N ASP A 32 -16.82 -28.79 0.39
CA ASP A 32 -17.79 -29.13 1.43
C ASP A 32 -19.24 -28.80 1.02
N GLY A 33 -19.50 -28.47 -0.26
CA GLY A 33 -20.81 -28.13 -0.78
C GLY A 33 -21.32 -26.73 -0.44
N ALA A 34 -20.62 -25.94 0.36
CA ALA A 34 -21.00 -24.58 0.73
C ALA A 34 -20.81 -23.61 -0.45
N ILE A 35 -21.74 -22.65 -0.61
CA ILE A 35 -21.59 -21.60 -1.63
C ILE A 35 -20.56 -20.58 -1.16
N GLU A 36 -19.49 -20.47 -1.92
CA GLU A 36 -18.40 -19.53 -1.69
C GLU A 36 -18.32 -18.46 -2.79
N ARG A 37 -18.00 -17.24 -2.40
CA ARG A 37 -17.73 -16.15 -3.35
C ARG A 37 -16.23 -16.04 -3.58
N VAL A 38 -15.82 -16.08 -4.84
CA VAL A 38 -14.44 -15.88 -5.27
C VAL A 38 -14.34 -14.52 -5.98
N LEU A 39 -13.42 -13.67 -5.54
CA LEU A 39 -13.12 -12.39 -6.15
C LEU A 39 -11.97 -12.56 -7.13
N TYR A 40 -12.12 -12.04 -8.34
CA TYR A 40 -11.07 -11.96 -9.35
C TYR A 40 -10.67 -10.51 -9.52
N PHE A 41 -9.40 -10.24 -9.46
CA PHE A 41 -8.85 -8.89 -9.54
C PHE A 41 -7.57 -8.86 -10.38
N LYS A 42 -7.29 -7.71 -10.96
CA LYS A 42 -6.11 -7.46 -11.79
C LYS A 42 -5.47 -6.12 -11.42
N PRO A 43 -4.16 -5.94 -11.67
CA PRO A 43 -3.50 -4.65 -11.44
C PRO A 43 -4.22 -3.51 -12.16
N LEU A 44 -4.40 -2.38 -11.46
CA LEU A 44 -4.97 -1.17 -12.06
C LEU A 44 -3.90 -0.39 -12.85
N PHE A 45 -2.66 -0.39 -12.36
CA PHE A 45 -1.51 0.28 -12.95
C PHE A 45 -0.46 -0.76 -13.41
N GLY A 46 -0.92 -1.80 -14.11
CA GLY A 46 -0.02 -2.83 -14.62
C GLY A 46 0.66 -2.40 -15.92
N GLU A 47 1.95 -2.67 -16.02
CA GLU A 47 2.76 -2.47 -17.23
C GLU A 47 3.37 -3.80 -17.69
N GLY A 48 3.53 -3.96 -19.00
CA GLY A 48 4.14 -5.16 -19.59
C GLY A 48 3.42 -6.44 -19.16
N SER A 49 4.19 -7.45 -18.74
CA SER A 49 3.66 -8.75 -18.31
C SER A 49 2.77 -8.66 -17.05
N SER A 50 2.95 -7.65 -16.21
CA SER A 50 2.12 -7.48 -15.02
C SER A 50 0.70 -7.01 -15.33
N ALA A 51 0.46 -6.38 -16.48
CA ALA A 51 -0.87 -5.92 -16.90
C ALA A 51 -1.86 -7.08 -17.14
N SER A 52 -1.36 -8.26 -17.51
CA SER A 52 -2.15 -9.47 -17.76
C SER A 52 -2.34 -10.37 -16.53
N LEU A 53 -1.75 -10.00 -15.37
CA LEU A 53 -1.86 -10.78 -14.14
C LEU A 53 -3.32 -10.81 -13.66
N ILE A 54 -3.85 -12.00 -13.49
CA ILE A 54 -5.17 -12.22 -12.88
C ILE A 54 -4.97 -12.97 -11.56
N CYS A 55 -5.42 -12.37 -10.49
CA CYS A 55 -5.42 -12.96 -9.16
C CYS A 55 -6.85 -13.34 -8.75
N SER A 56 -6.98 -14.32 -7.88
CA SER A 56 -8.26 -14.67 -7.29
C SER A 56 -8.13 -15.04 -5.82
N ILE A 57 -9.16 -14.72 -5.04
CA ILE A 57 -9.23 -15.07 -3.63
C ILE A 57 -10.67 -15.38 -3.20
N PRO A 58 -10.90 -16.45 -2.45
CA PRO A 58 -12.16 -16.66 -1.76
C PRO A 58 -12.44 -15.53 -0.79
N SER A 59 -13.64 -14.96 -0.82
CA SER A 59 -13.98 -13.78 -0.02
C SER A 59 -13.86 -14.01 1.50
N LYS A 60 -13.97 -15.25 1.96
CA LYS A 60 -13.72 -15.62 3.36
C LYS A 60 -12.26 -15.47 3.77
N ASN A 61 -11.33 -15.69 2.83
CA ASN A 61 -9.90 -15.67 3.06
C ASN A 61 -9.30 -14.25 3.07
N ILE A 62 -10.02 -13.23 2.60
CA ILE A 62 -9.54 -11.83 2.62
C ILE A 62 -9.10 -11.41 4.03
N LYS A 63 -9.78 -11.90 5.06
CA LYS A 63 -9.44 -11.60 6.46
C LYS A 63 -8.09 -12.17 6.90
N LEU A 64 -7.60 -13.20 6.20
CA LEU A 64 -6.31 -13.85 6.46
C LEU A 64 -5.17 -13.14 5.70
N THR A 65 -5.51 -12.18 4.85
CA THR A 65 -4.57 -11.40 4.07
C THR A 65 -4.49 -9.97 4.61
N LYS A 66 -3.52 -9.23 4.12
CA LYS A 66 -3.39 -7.79 4.38
C LYS A 66 -4.15 -6.93 3.36
N ILE A 67 -5.02 -7.53 2.53
CA ILE A 67 -5.82 -6.81 1.54
C ILE A 67 -6.76 -5.84 2.26
N ARG A 68 -6.75 -4.59 1.82
CA ARG A 68 -7.61 -3.53 2.34
C ARG A 68 -8.25 -2.68 1.24
N LYS A 69 -9.23 -1.88 1.58
CA LYS A 69 -9.73 -0.81 0.69
C LYS A 69 -8.74 0.34 0.63
N PRO A 70 -8.70 1.09 -0.50
CA PRO A 70 -7.95 2.34 -0.56
C PRO A 70 -8.39 3.32 0.53
N ILE A 71 -7.46 4.19 0.93
CA ILE A 71 -7.76 5.33 1.79
C ILE A 71 -8.72 6.30 1.07
N ASN A 72 -9.35 7.18 1.83
CA ASN A 72 -10.14 8.26 1.26
C ASN A 72 -9.30 9.56 1.12
N ILE A 73 -9.88 10.57 0.46
CA ILE A 73 -9.18 11.84 0.21
C ILE A 73 -8.80 12.59 1.50
N LYS A 74 -9.56 12.45 2.58
CA LYS A 74 -9.24 13.05 3.88
C LYS A 74 -8.00 12.39 4.47
N GLN A 75 -7.98 11.06 4.49
CA GLN A 75 -6.82 10.28 4.95
C GLN A 75 -5.58 10.55 4.09
N LEU A 76 -5.73 10.73 2.77
CA LEU A 76 -4.62 11.11 1.90
C LEU A 76 -4.02 12.46 2.31
N LYS A 77 -4.85 13.47 2.61
CA LYS A 77 -4.38 14.79 3.08
C LYS A 77 -3.67 14.67 4.42
N GLU A 78 -4.19 13.87 5.34
CA GLU A 78 -3.57 13.59 6.64
C GLU A 78 -2.19 12.93 6.47
N LEU A 79 -2.05 11.95 5.55
CA LEU A 79 -0.76 11.32 5.25
C LEU A 79 0.24 12.30 4.63
N ILE A 80 -0.20 13.17 3.72
CA ILE A 80 0.66 14.21 3.14
C ILE A 80 1.16 15.17 4.24
N SER A 81 0.28 15.61 5.13
CA SER A 81 0.67 16.45 6.28
C SER A 81 1.66 15.72 7.20
N ARG A 82 1.45 14.41 7.40
CA ARG A 82 2.32 13.58 8.24
C ARG A 82 3.77 13.50 7.72
N PHE A 83 4.02 13.63 6.44
CA PHE A 83 5.37 13.71 5.90
C PHE A 83 6.17 14.91 6.46
N GLY A 84 5.53 16.03 6.75
CA GLY A 84 6.14 17.23 7.34
C GLY A 84 6.29 17.19 8.87
N ASP A 85 5.63 16.27 9.57
CA ASP A 85 5.62 16.23 11.03
C ASP A 85 6.93 15.66 11.59
N LYS A 86 7.79 16.53 12.14
CA LYS A 86 9.10 16.17 12.70
C LYS A 86 9.03 15.47 14.06
N SER A 87 7.87 15.43 14.71
CA SER A 87 7.71 14.83 16.05
C SER A 87 7.60 13.30 16.02
N ILE A 88 7.32 12.73 14.85
CA ILE A 88 7.10 11.29 14.69
C ILE A 88 8.44 10.57 14.59
N THR A 89 8.69 9.71 15.55
CA THR A 89 9.84 8.80 15.57
C THR A 89 9.37 7.36 15.46
N LEU A 90 10.05 6.56 14.65
CA LEU A 90 9.81 5.12 14.65
C LEU A 90 10.24 4.53 15.99
N LYS A 91 9.40 3.69 16.57
CA LYS A 91 9.76 2.83 17.70
C LYS A 91 10.47 1.58 17.14
N THR A 92 11.72 1.75 16.74
CA THR A 92 12.55 0.65 16.26
C THR A 92 13.72 0.44 17.19
N GLU A 93 14.01 -0.81 17.54
CA GLU A 93 15.26 -1.18 18.20
C GLU A 93 16.45 -0.84 17.27
N PRO A 94 17.60 -0.40 17.83
CA PRO A 94 18.81 -0.21 17.05
C PRO A 94 19.19 -1.51 16.32
N GLY A 95 19.37 -1.43 14.99
CA GLY A 95 19.68 -2.59 14.16
C GLY A 95 18.47 -3.39 13.67
N SER A 96 17.24 -2.93 13.94
CA SER A 96 16.05 -3.54 13.34
C SER A 96 16.07 -3.43 11.82
N ASP A 97 15.61 -4.48 11.16
CA ASP A 97 15.56 -4.55 9.69
C ASP A 97 14.29 -3.92 9.09
N TYR A 98 13.52 -3.18 9.88
CA TYR A 98 12.24 -2.55 9.49
C TYR A 98 11.19 -3.52 8.92
N LYS A 99 11.33 -4.84 9.12
CA LYS A 99 10.45 -5.86 8.52
C LYS A 99 8.97 -5.62 8.79
N GLU A 100 8.61 -5.22 9.99
CA GLU A 100 7.22 -4.95 10.36
C GLU A 100 6.63 -3.84 9.49
N TYR A 101 7.36 -2.73 9.32
CA TYR A 101 6.94 -1.59 8.49
C TYR A 101 6.95 -1.93 7.01
N ILE A 102 7.98 -2.66 6.53
CA ILE A 102 8.08 -3.10 5.13
C ILE A 102 6.91 -4.02 4.77
N ASN A 103 6.54 -4.93 5.67
CA ASN A 103 5.47 -5.89 5.46
C ASN A 103 4.09 -5.39 5.88
N SER A 104 3.99 -4.20 6.48
CA SER A 104 2.72 -3.55 6.75
C SER A 104 2.06 -3.13 5.45
N ASN A 105 0.74 -3.30 5.36
CA ASN A 105 -0.07 -2.71 4.31
C ASN A 105 -0.79 -1.44 4.79
N ASP A 106 -0.38 -0.89 5.94
CA ASP A 106 -0.87 0.39 6.46
C ASP A 106 -0.05 1.54 5.85
N PRO A 107 -0.68 2.50 5.18
CA PRO A 107 0.02 3.64 4.61
C PRO A 107 0.62 4.56 5.67
N VAL A 108 0.12 4.57 6.90
CA VAL A 108 0.70 5.33 8.02
C VAL A 108 2.07 4.79 8.37
N ASP A 109 2.18 3.47 8.57
CA ASP A 109 3.46 2.80 8.84
C ASP A 109 4.47 3.06 7.72
N THR A 110 3.99 3.03 6.48
CA THR A 110 4.84 3.28 5.29
C THR A 110 5.35 4.72 5.27
N VAL A 111 4.51 5.71 5.57
CA VAL A 111 4.91 7.12 5.67
C VAL A 111 5.93 7.33 6.79
N ASP A 112 5.72 6.73 7.94
CA ASP A 112 6.63 6.86 9.09
C ASP A 112 8.01 6.27 8.78
N LEU A 113 8.06 5.11 8.13
CA LEU A 113 9.30 4.50 7.67
C LEU A 113 10.04 5.41 6.66
N ILE A 114 9.34 5.94 5.67
CA ILE A 114 9.92 6.86 4.68
C ILE A 114 10.53 8.09 5.36
N ARG A 115 9.80 8.70 6.29
CA ARG A 115 10.28 9.88 7.03
C ARG A 115 11.51 9.57 7.85
N HIS A 116 11.49 8.48 8.59
CA HIS A 116 12.61 8.04 9.39
C HIS A 116 13.87 7.87 8.54
N LEU A 117 13.80 7.07 7.48
CA LEU A 117 14.92 6.82 6.59
C LEU A 117 15.39 8.08 5.85
N HIS A 118 14.45 8.93 5.44
CA HIS A 118 14.81 10.21 4.81
C HIS A 118 15.54 11.15 5.76
N SER A 119 15.11 11.24 7.03
CA SER A 119 15.78 12.04 8.06
C SER A 119 17.17 11.49 8.38
N GLU A 120 17.31 10.17 8.49
CA GLU A 120 18.59 9.51 8.72
C GLU A 120 19.57 9.79 7.58
N ARG A 121 19.12 9.66 6.33
CA ARG A 121 19.91 9.98 5.14
C ARG A 121 20.40 11.44 5.13
N LYS A 122 19.54 12.38 5.55
CA LYS A 122 19.94 13.82 5.65
C LYS A 122 20.97 14.06 6.73
N LYS A 123 20.88 13.37 7.87
CA LYS A 123 21.81 13.57 9.00
C LYS A 123 23.18 12.93 8.77
N SER A 124 23.22 11.80 8.09
CA SER A 124 24.44 11.00 7.90
C SER A 124 24.48 10.38 6.51
N PRO A 125 24.66 11.18 5.45
CA PRO A 125 24.61 10.68 4.07
C PRO A 125 25.68 9.62 3.80
N ASP A 126 26.89 9.79 4.34
CA ASP A 126 28.02 8.89 4.13
C ASP A 126 27.85 7.52 4.83
N ASN A 127 27.01 7.45 5.88
CA ASN A 127 26.72 6.23 6.63
C ASN A 127 25.37 5.61 6.23
N PHE A 128 24.68 6.16 5.23
CA PHE A 128 23.40 5.64 4.78
C PHE A 128 23.60 4.47 3.81
N SER A 129 23.34 3.24 4.28
CA SER A 129 23.63 2.03 3.51
C SER A 129 22.75 1.91 2.26
N SER A 130 23.26 1.23 1.23
CA SER A 130 22.50 0.92 0.00
C SER A 130 21.23 0.11 0.28
N SER A 131 21.23 -0.73 1.31
CA SER A 131 20.03 -1.46 1.77
C SER A 131 18.96 -0.50 2.27
N LYS A 132 19.29 0.49 3.08
CA LYS A 132 18.35 1.51 3.55
C LYS A 132 17.84 2.38 2.40
N ASP A 133 18.70 2.71 1.43
CA ASP A 133 18.27 3.46 0.24
C ASP A 133 17.27 2.67 -0.60
N HIS A 134 17.49 1.36 -0.77
CA HIS A 134 16.54 0.47 -1.43
C HIS A 134 15.20 0.39 -0.69
N ILE A 135 15.21 0.27 0.64
CA ILE A 135 13.99 0.25 1.47
C ILE A 135 13.24 1.58 1.32
N LEU A 136 13.94 2.72 1.38
CA LEU A 136 13.33 4.04 1.22
C LEU A 136 12.65 4.18 -0.15
N LYS A 137 13.32 3.78 -1.23
CA LYS A 137 12.78 3.81 -2.59
C LYS A 137 11.55 2.91 -2.71
N THR A 138 11.66 1.65 -2.30
CA THR A 138 10.55 0.68 -2.37
C THR A 138 9.34 1.13 -1.54
N SER A 139 9.57 1.73 -0.37
CA SER A 139 8.49 2.26 0.46
C SER A 139 7.78 3.44 -0.18
N LYS A 140 8.50 4.34 -0.85
CA LYS A 140 7.87 5.41 -1.65
C LYS A 140 7.02 4.83 -2.78
N ASP A 141 7.54 3.87 -3.53
CA ASP A 141 6.84 3.24 -4.65
C ASP A 141 5.54 2.54 -4.21
N LYS A 142 5.47 2.03 -2.97
CA LYS A 142 4.23 1.46 -2.39
C LYS A 142 3.10 2.48 -2.23
N LEU A 143 3.40 3.76 -2.02
CA LEU A 143 2.38 4.79 -1.83
C LEU A 143 1.91 5.40 -3.15
N VAL A 144 2.74 5.37 -4.19
CA VAL A 144 2.50 6.09 -5.46
C VAL A 144 1.19 5.67 -6.10
N GLN A 145 0.92 4.37 -6.22
CA GLN A 145 -0.29 3.88 -6.89
C GLN A 145 -1.56 4.26 -6.14
N GLU A 146 -1.57 4.12 -4.82
CA GLU A 146 -2.73 4.48 -4.01
C GLU A 146 -2.96 6.00 -4.01
N PHE A 147 -1.90 6.80 -3.93
CA PHE A 147 -1.99 8.25 -4.02
C PHE A 147 -2.51 8.69 -5.39
N ALA A 148 -2.04 8.09 -6.48
CA ALA A 148 -2.51 8.37 -7.83
C ALA A 148 -4.01 8.05 -7.97
N LEU A 149 -4.45 6.89 -7.47
CA LEU A 149 -5.86 6.49 -7.47
C LEU A 149 -6.73 7.50 -6.70
N VAL A 150 -6.37 7.81 -5.45
CA VAL A 150 -7.19 8.65 -4.55
C VAL A 150 -7.19 10.10 -4.97
N ALA A 151 -6.06 10.62 -5.43
CA ALA A 151 -5.93 11.99 -5.94
C ALA A 151 -6.43 12.16 -7.40
N ARG A 152 -6.79 11.06 -8.08
CA ARG A 152 -7.18 11.05 -9.50
C ARG A 152 -6.14 11.73 -10.38
N THR A 153 -4.88 11.30 -10.24
CA THR A 153 -3.73 11.87 -10.95
C THR A 153 -2.85 10.77 -11.53
N THR A 154 -1.79 11.14 -12.26
CA THR A 154 -0.82 10.17 -12.80
C THR A 154 0.14 9.66 -11.72
N LEU A 155 0.82 8.54 -12.00
CA LEU A 155 1.83 7.99 -11.10
C LEU A 155 3.00 8.96 -10.88
N GLU A 156 3.43 9.67 -11.96
CA GLU A 156 4.49 10.66 -11.92
C GLU A 156 4.14 11.82 -10.99
N LYS A 157 2.94 12.40 -11.14
CA LYS A 157 2.47 13.49 -10.27
C LYS A 157 2.28 13.05 -8.81
N ALA A 158 1.86 11.80 -8.59
CA ALA A 158 1.77 11.25 -7.24
C ALA A 158 3.16 11.13 -6.61
N LYS A 159 4.16 10.64 -7.37
CA LYS A 159 5.55 10.54 -6.94
C LYS A 159 6.15 11.92 -6.61
N GLU A 160 5.96 12.90 -7.49
CA GLU A 160 6.38 14.28 -7.26
C GLU A 160 5.79 14.87 -5.96
N LYS A 161 4.51 14.61 -5.68
CA LYS A 161 3.86 15.08 -4.45
C LYS A 161 4.48 14.45 -3.19
N ILE A 162 4.82 13.18 -3.23
CA ILE A 162 5.51 12.50 -2.12
C ILE A 162 6.90 13.12 -1.89
N ASP A 163 7.65 13.33 -2.98
CA ASP A 163 8.98 13.92 -2.90
C ASP A 163 8.97 15.39 -2.42
N LEU A 164 7.95 16.16 -2.80
CA LEU A 164 7.75 17.52 -2.31
C LEU A 164 7.39 17.56 -0.82
N ALA A 165 6.57 16.63 -0.35
CA ALA A 165 6.16 16.56 1.05
C ALA A 165 7.31 16.15 2.00
N LEU A 166 8.40 15.59 1.47
CA LEU A 166 9.60 15.21 2.21
C LEU A 166 10.66 16.33 2.31
N LYS A 167 10.50 17.44 1.60
CA LYS A 167 11.44 18.59 1.64
C LYS A 167 11.24 19.42 2.88
#